data_7aeb1ec3d2abfbbb5d494d72cbb24980
#
_entry.id   7aeb1ec3d2abfbbb5d494d72cbb24980
#
_cell.length_a   1.000
_cell.length_b   1.000
_cell.length_c   1.000
_cell.angle_alpha   90.00
_cell.angle_beta   90.00
_cell.angle_gamma   90.00
#
_symmetry.space_group_name_H-M   'P 1'
#
loop_
_entity.id
_entity.type
_entity.pdbx_description
1 polymer ?
#
loop_
_entity_poly.entity_id
_entity_poly.type
_entity_poly.pdbx_seq_one_letter_code
_entity_poly.pdbx_strand_id
1 'polypeptide(L)'
;LLAAGLCRIFHQDGYRVAPFKSQNMALNSFITSEGLEMGRAQVMQAEAAGIEPSVLMNPILLKPTNDVGSQVIVNGEVLGTMSARDYFKYKKKLVPDIMKAFHKLAEENDDHCD
;
A
#
# COMPACT_ATOMS: atom_id res chain seq x y z
N LEU A 1 10.64 9.05 -0.09
CA LEU A 1 10.72 10.48 -0.44
C LEU A 1 10.96 10.70 -1.93
N LEU A 2 11.83 9.89 -2.54
CA LEU A 2 12.08 9.99 -3.98
C LEU A 2 10.81 9.66 -4.77
N ALA A 3 10.09 8.61 -4.40
CA ALA A 3 8.85 8.22 -5.06
C ALA A 3 7.80 9.34 -4.93
N ALA A 4 7.69 9.96 -3.75
CA ALA A 4 6.77 11.07 -3.54
C ALA A 4 7.13 12.26 -4.43
N GLY A 5 8.44 12.55 -4.57
CA GLY A 5 8.92 13.61 -5.45
C GLY A 5 8.59 13.35 -6.91
N LEU A 6 8.77 12.11 -7.37
CA LEU A 6 8.41 11.72 -8.74
C LEU A 6 6.91 11.82 -8.99
N CYS A 7 6.10 11.37 -8.03
CA CYS A 7 4.65 11.50 -8.12
C CYS A 7 4.24 12.97 -8.27
N ARG A 8 4.86 13.87 -7.52
CA ARG A 8 4.58 15.29 -7.60
C ARG A 8 4.94 15.86 -8.97
N ILE A 9 6.11 15.50 -9.49
CA ILE A 9 6.57 15.97 -10.81
C ILE A 9 5.60 15.51 -11.90
N PHE A 10 5.25 14.22 -11.94
CA PHE A 10 4.33 13.71 -12.94
C PHE A 10 2.94 14.32 -12.82
N HIS A 11 2.48 14.55 -11.60
CA HIS A 11 1.21 15.22 -11.38
C HIS A 11 1.22 16.65 -11.93
N GLN A 12 2.30 17.39 -11.69
CA GLN A 12 2.44 18.76 -12.20
C GLN A 12 2.51 18.81 -13.72
N ASP A 13 3.00 17.74 -14.35
CA ASP A 13 3.04 17.61 -15.81
C ASP A 13 1.70 17.17 -16.41
N GLY A 14 0.67 16.98 -15.58
CA GLY A 14 -0.67 16.66 -16.04
C GLY A 14 -1.02 15.18 -16.12
N TYR A 15 -0.13 14.30 -15.68
CA TYR A 15 -0.42 12.87 -15.62
C TYR A 15 -1.28 12.52 -14.42
N ARG A 16 -2.17 11.54 -14.58
CA ARG A 16 -2.89 10.94 -13.47
C ARG A 16 -1.99 9.87 -12.86
N VAL A 17 -1.38 10.18 -11.73
CA VAL A 17 -0.34 9.37 -11.10
C VAL A 17 -0.84 8.79 -9.79
N ALA A 18 -0.53 7.53 -9.51
CA ALA A 18 -0.81 6.89 -8.23
C ALA A 18 0.42 6.10 -7.76
N PRO A 19 0.77 6.16 -6.47
CA PRO A 19 1.82 5.31 -5.94
C PRO A 19 1.32 3.89 -5.74
N PHE A 20 2.22 2.92 -5.86
CA PHE A 20 1.92 1.53 -5.56
C PHE A 20 3.12 0.84 -4.91
N LYS A 21 2.87 0.16 -3.81
CA LYS A 21 3.85 -0.69 -3.15
C LYS A 21 3.10 -1.91 -2.63
N SER A 22 3.40 -3.09 -3.16
CA SER A 22 2.65 -4.30 -2.86
C SER A 22 2.63 -4.64 -1.38
N GLN A 23 3.76 -4.45 -0.70
CA GLN A 23 3.91 -4.75 0.72
C GLN A 23 4.66 -3.62 1.41
N ASN A 24 4.18 -3.23 2.59
CA ASN A 24 4.87 -2.25 3.42
C ASN A 24 4.95 -2.77 4.85
N MET A 25 5.96 -2.32 5.57
CA MET A 25 6.14 -2.66 6.98
C MET A 25 6.21 -1.36 7.77
N ALA A 26 5.31 -1.18 8.72
CA ALA A 26 5.23 0.07 9.47
C ALA A 26 4.61 -0.15 10.85
N LEU A 27 5.15 0.55 11.84
CA LEU A 27 4.58 0.57 13.18
C LEU A 27 3.30 1.41 13.23
N ASN A 28 3.27 2.49 12.45
CA ASN A 28 2.14 3.41 12.39
C ASN A 28 1.44 3.28 11.05
N SER A 29 0.13 3.32 11.10
CA SER A 29 -0.70 3.26 9.90
C SER A 29 -1.59 4.49 9.80
N PHE A 30 -2.22 4.64 8.65
CA PHE A 30 -3.21 5.66 8.36
C PHE A 30 -4.54 4.98 8.05
N ILE A 31 -5.63 5.58 8.50
CA ILE A 31 -6.97 5.08 8.20
C ILE A 31 -7.56 5.94 7.07
N THR A 32 -7.94 5.28 5.98
CA THR A 32 -8.54 5.97 4.83
C THR A 32 -9.96 6.44 5.17
N SER A 33 -10.55 7.24 4.28
CA SER A 33 -11.94 7.68 4.41
C SER A 33 -12.93 6.51 4.48
N GLU A 34 -12.54 5.36 3.94
CA GLU A 34 -13.34 4.14 3.96
C GLU A 34 -13.15 3.31 5.24
N GLY A 35 -12.28 3.75 6.17
CA GLY A 35 -12.00 3.04 7.40
C GLY A 35 -10.99 1.91 7.25
N LEU A 36 -10.18 1.91 6.20
CA LEU A 36 -9.20 0.86 5.91
C LEU A 36 -7.78 1.33 6.24
N GLU A 37 -6.93 0.40 6.69
CA GLU A 37 -5.55 0.75 7.06
C GLU A 37 -4.58 0.66 5.91
N MET A 38 -3.66 1.64 5.81
CA MET A 38 -2.56 1.61 4.86
C MET A 38 -1.31 2.29 5.45
N GLY A 39 -0.17 2.11 4.82
CA GLY A 39 1.09 2.69 5.27
C GLY A 39 1.15 4.20 5.06
N ARG A 40 1.71 4.93 6.03
CA ARG A 40 1.82 6.39 5.95
C ARG A 40 2.70 6.87 4.81
N ALA A 41 3.73 6.10 4.44
CA ALA A 41 4.59 6.46 3.31
C ALA A 41 3.79 6.53 2.02
N GLN A 42 2.83 5.61 1.84
CA GLN A 42 1.98 5.61 0.65
C GLN A 42 0.97 6.76 0.68
N VAL A 43 0.52 7.16 1.86
CA VAL A 43 -0.33 8.34 2.02
C VAL A 43 0.42 9.59 1.55
N MET A 44 1.67 9.74 1.96
CA MET A 44 2.50 10.88 1.54
C MET A 44 2.66 10.91 0.01
N GLN A 45 2.88 9.76 -0.59
CA GLN A 45 3.03 9.66 -2.05
C GLN A 45 1.72 9.97 -2.77
N ALA A 46 0.59 9.51 -2.23
CA ALA A 46 -0.72 9.83 -2.78
C ALA A 46 -1.00 11.33 -2.74
N GLU A 47 -0.71 11.97 -1.61
CA GLU A 47 -0.87 13.40 -1.45
C GLU A 47 0.02 14.17 -2.45
N ALA A 48 1.25 13.72 -2.66
CA ALA A 48 2.16 14.31 -3.65
C ALA A 48 1.61 14.17 -5.07
N ALA A 49 0.91 13.07 -5.35
CA ALA A 49 0.26 12.84 -6.64
C ALA A 49 -1.07 13.57 -6.78
N GLY A 50 -1.54 14.22 -5.72
CA GLY A 50 -2.79 14.98 -5.75
C GLY A 50 -4.04 14.11 -5.73
N ILE A 51 -3.94 12.88 -5.23
CA ILE A 51 -5.08 11.96 -5.14
C ILE A 51 -5.30 11.51 -3.70
N GLU A 52 -6.53 11.07 -3.43
CA GLU A 52 -6.89 10.55 -2.12
C GLU A 52 -6.24 9.20 -1.87
N PRO A 53 -5.69 8.95 -0.67
CA PRO A 53 -5.10 7.65 -0.35
C PRO A 53 -6.10 6.50 -0.47
N SER A 54 -5.66 5.40 -1.04
CA SER A 54 -6.46 4.19 -1.22
C SER A 54 -5.64 2.96 -0.87
N VAL A 55 -6.27 1.95 -0.27
CA VAL A 55 -5.59 0.69 0.08
C VAL A 55 -5.10 -0.06 -1.16
N LEU A 56 -5.63 0.25 -2.34
CA LEU A 56 -5.12 -0.32 -3.60
C LEU A 56 -3.65 0.04 -3.82
N MET A 57 -3.19 1.15 -3.24
CA MET A 57 -1.81 1.61 -3.32
C MET A 57 -0.88 0.81 -2.42
N ASN A 58 -1.43 0.12 -1.41
CA ASN A 58 -0.67 -0.65 -0.44
C ASN A 58 -1.53 -1.82 0.04
N PRO A 59 -1.72 -2.86 -0.77
CA PRO A 59 -2.62 -3.96 -0.42
C PRO A 59 -2.17 -4.77 0.79
N ILE A 60 -0.87 -4.85 1.07
CA ILE A 60 -0.37 -5.59 2.22
C ILE A 60 0.41 -4.69 3.14
N LEU A 61 -0.01 -4.63 4.41
CA LEU A 61 0.68 -3.91 5.46
C LEU A 61 1.02 -4.87 6.58
N LEU A 62 2.29 -4.88 6.99
CA LEU A 62 2.77 -5.65 8.11
C LEU A 62 3.08 -4.72 9.28
N LYS A 63 2.45 -4.95 10.42
CA LYS A 63 2.70 -4.19 11.64
C LYS A 63 3.39 -5.11 12.65
N PRO A 64 4.69 -4.92 12.93
CA PRO A 64 5.40 -5.74 13.90
C PRO A 64 4.72 -5.68 15.27
N THR A 65 4.63 -6.82 15.95
CA THR A 65 4.10 -6.92 17.30
C THR A 65 5.24 -7.05 18.30
N ASN A 66 4.93 -6.96 19.59
CA ASN A 66 5.92 -7.13 20.65
C ASN A 66 6.45 -8.57 20.73
N ASP A 67 5.70 -9.52 20.16
CA ASP A 67 6.11 -10.91 20.08
C ASP A 67 6.84 -11.18 18.77
N VAL A 68 7.14 -12.46 18.51
CA VAL A 68 7.83 -12.88 17.29
C VAL A 68 6.81 -12.94 16.15
N GLY A 69 6.55 -11.82 15.50
CA GLY A 69 5.61 -11.83 14.38
C GLY A 69 5.12 -10.44 14.01
N SER A 70 4.16 -10.43 13.12
CA SER A 70 3.54 -9.21 12.63
C SER A 70 2.04 -9.39 12.47
N GLN A 71 1.29 -8.33 12.73
CA GLN A 71 -0.10 -8.27 12.33
C GLN A 71 -0.15 -8.04 10.82
N VAL A 72 -0.86 -8.92 10.12
CA VAL A 72 -0.97 -8.88 8.65
C VAL A 72 -2.28 -8.22 8.29
N ILE A 73 -2.19 -7.15 7.51
CA ILE A 73 -3.36 -6.40 7.04
C ILE A 73 -3.41 -6.51 5.53
N VAL A 74 -4.52 -7.03 5.00
CA VAL A 74 -4.71 -7.25 3.57
C VAL A 74 -5.87 -6.40 3.09
N ASN A 75 -5.62 -5.57 2.09
CA ASN A 75 -6.61 -4.63 1.55
C ASN A 75 -7.28 -3.78 2.64
N GLY A 76 -6.49 -3.40 3.65
CA GLY A 76 -6.94 -2.52 4.73
C GLY A 76 -7.61 -3.24 5.90
N GLU A 77 -7.80 -4.54 5.83
CA GLU A 77 -8.46 -5.33 6.87
C GLU A 77 -7.50 -6.31 7.54
N VAL A 78 -7.59 -6.42 8.85
CA VAL A 78 -6.73 -7.31 9.63
C VAL A 78 -7.04 -8.76 9.30
N LEU A 79 -6.02 -9.49 8.81
CA LEU A 79 -6.13 -10.93 8.56
C LEU A 79 -5.81 -11.73 9.83
N GLY A 80 -4.79 -11.29 10.58
CA GLY A 80 -4.36 -11.96 11.79
C GLY A 80 -2.90 -11.66 12.08
N THR A 81 -2.36 -12.33 13.11
CA THR A 81 -0.95 -12.21 13.48
C THR A 81 -0.22 -13.48 13.06
N MET A 82 0.91 -13.32 12.39
CA MET A 82 1.71 -14.44 11.88
C MET A 82 3.18 -14.25 12.18
N SER A 83 3.90 -15.36 12.39
CA SER A 83 5.35 -15.34 12.40
C SER A 83 5.89 -15.07 11.00
N ALA A 84 7.16 -14.66 10.90
CA ALA A 84 7.80 -14.43 9.61
C ALA A 84 7.75 -15.68 8.73
N ARG A 85 7.93 -16.87 9.33
CA ARG A 85 7.88 -18.14 8.60
C ARG A 85 6.49 -18.39 8.01
N ASP A 86 5.45 -18.21 8.82
CA ASP A 86 4.08 -18.47 8.39
C ASP A 86 3.66 -17.45 7.34
N TYR A 87 4.04 -16.19 7.49
CA TYR A 87 3.77 -15.16 6.50
C TYR A 87 4.46 -15.48 5.17
N PHE A 88 5.71 -15.92 5.21
CA PHE A 88 6.45 -16.29 3.99
C PHE A 88 5.72 -17.36 3.19
N LYS A 89 5.15 -18.35 3.90
CA LYS A 89 4.34 -19.39 3.25
C LYS A 89 3.01 -18.85 2.72
N TYR A 90 2.37 -17.98 3.50
CA TYR A 90 1.07 -17.41 3.14
C TYR A 90 1.16 -16.41 2.01
N LYS A 91 2.30 -15.74 1.86
CA LYS A 91 2.51 -14.68 0.87
C LYS A 91 2.16 -15.10 -0.54
N LYS A 92 2.44 -16.34 -0.90
CA LYS A 92 2.14 -16.88 -2.23
C LYS A 92 0.64 -16.86 -2.53
N LYS A 93 -0.19 -17.01 -1.50
CA LYS A 93 -1.65 -16.96 -1.65
C LYS A 93 -2.16 -15.54 -1.83
N LEU A 94 -1.35 -14.53 -1.49
CA LEU A 94 -1.73 -13.13 -1.59
C LEU A 94 -1.37 -12.52 -2.95
N VAL A 95 -0.58 -13.20 -3.77
CA VAL A 95 -0.17 -12.67 -5.08
C VAL A 95 -1.38 -12.30 -5.95
N PRO A 96 -2.43 -13.11 -6.06
CA PRO A 96 -3.61 -12.71 -6.84
C PRO A 96 -4.25 -11.42 -6.32
N ASP A 97 -4.32 -11.22 -5.00
CA ASP A 97 -4.88 -10.01 -4.41
C ASP A 97 -4.02 -8.79 -4.72
N ILE A 98 -2.69 -8.95 -4.66
CA ILE A 98 -1.74 -7.89 -5.01
C ILE A 98 -1.91 -7.48 -6.47
N MET A 99 -1.96 -8.46 -7.37
CA MET A 99 -2.09 -8.19 -8.80
C MET A 99 -3.44 -7.55 -9.13
N LYS A 100 -4.51 -7.97 -8.45
CA LYS A 100 -5.83 -7.39 -8.62
C LYS A 100 -5.84 -5.92 -8.21
N ALA A 101 -5.22 -5.59 -7.08
CA ALA A 101 -5.11 -4.21 -6.61
C ALA A 101 -4.29 -3.36 -7.61
N PHE A 102 -3.17 -3.89 -8.09
CA PHE A 102 -2.33 -3.21 -9.06
C PHE A 102 -3.08 -2.90 -10.35
N HIS A 103 -3.76 -3.88 -10.91
CA HIS A 103 -4.51 -3.70 -12.15
C HIS A 103 -5.66 -2.71 -11.99
N LYS A 104 -6.37 -2.78 -10.87
CA LYS A 104 -7.46 -1.85 -10.61
C LYS A 104 -6.95 -0.41 -10.49
N LEU A 105 -5.83 -0.22 -9.80
CA LEU A 105 -5.22 1.09 -9.67
C LEU A 105 -4.71 1.61 -11.02
N ALA A 106 -4.12 0.73 -11.84
CA ALA A 106 -3.62 1.08 -13.16
C ALA A 106 -4.73 1.52 -14.11
N GLU A 107 -5.92 0.93 -14.00
CA GLU A 107 -7.07 1.34 -14.81
C GLU A 107 -7.54 2.76 -14.49
N GLU A 108 -7.30 3.22 -13.27
CA GLU A 108 -7.76 4.53 -12.81
C GLU A 108 -6.73 5.64 -13.05
N ASN A 109 -5.50 5.29 -13.43
CA ASN A 109 -4.40 6.24 -13.52
C ASN A 109 -3.52 5.97 -14.75
N ASP A 110 -2.85 7.06 -15.22
CA ASP A 110 -1.99 6.99 -16.40
C ASP A 110 -0.64 6.34 -16.07
N ASP A 111 -0.17 6.51 -14.82
CA ASP A 111 1.13 6.03 -14.37
C ASP A 111 1.10 5.84 -12.87
N HIS A 112 2.13 5.18 -12.33
CA HIS A 112 2.23 5.02 -10.87
C HIS A 112 3.68 5.10 -10.41
N CYS A 113 3.85 5.59 -9.18
CA CYS A 113 5.14 5.74 -8.52
C CYS A 113 5.29 4.63 -7.48
N ASP A 114 6.39 3.93 -7.56
CA ASP A 114 6.67 2.87 -6.60
C ASP A 114 7.93 3.18 -5.80
#